data_f2b8cf58177a822aaf21ee897fd84465
#
_entry.id   f2b8cf58177a822aaf21ee897fd84465
#
_cell.length_a   1.000
_cell.length_b   1.000
_cell.length_c   1.000
_cell.angle_alpha   90.00
_cell.angle_beta   90.00
_cell.angle_gamma   90.00
#
_symmetry.space_group_name_H-M   'P 1'
#
loop_
_entity.id
_entity.type
_entity.pdbx_description
1 polymer ?
#
loop_
_entity_poly.entity_id
_entity_poly.type
_entity_poly.pdbx_seq_one_letter_code
_entity_poly.pdbx_strand_id
1 'polypeptide(L)'
;ALSMASGANQFAFEPKGTMVKRMHGGIPAQNGITAAQLADIGVEGPIEALEGGFGFFHLFGLDPKPELLSKSANEAFEVHNISIKPYSCCRKFHSLIDALGDATDGFTLDLDTIARITVKSPKTAIGQHQMRRPDSVMAAQYSMPYIVGATLAYGPTRYDAFDVNYHDDKRILDIVDRVEAEHDAELDAFVPAKMPNRVELHMHNGSTRSAEVMDSRGTPVHPLSTDGVLEKARALCQTVDPDIDLNAIVNTIDQFTNCDDVHELTTLLTVPSFEKKMKDGRYRTTAQSAAE
;
A
#
# COMPACT_ATOMS: atom_id res chain seq x y z
N ALA A 1 -1.75 -15.87 22.64
CA ALA A 1 -1.62 -15.05 21.42
C ALA A 1 -2.59 -15.51 20.33
N LEU A 2 -2.56 -16.78 19.91
CA LEU A 2 -3.35 -17.27 18.77
C LEU A 2 -4.87 -17.13 18.96
N SER A 3 -5.39 -17.29 20.17
CA SER A 3 -6.82 -17.06 20.50
C SER A 3 -7.24 -15.59 20.35
N MET A 4 -6.29 -14.67 20.25
CA MET A 4 -6.50 -13.24 20.05
C MET A 4 -6.18 -12.81 18.62
N ALA A 5 -5.86 -13.75 17.72
CA ALA A 5 -5.59 -13.47 16.32
C ALA A 5 -6.89 -13.05 15.61
N SER A 6 -6.81 -12.00 14.82
CA SER A 6 -7.94 -11.48 14.04
C SER A 6 -7.43 -10.75 12.79
N GLY A 7 -8.33 -10.26 11.95
CA GLY A 7 -7.96 -9.50 10.78
C GLY A 7 -8.69 -9.96 9.52
N ALA A 8 -10.03 -9.97 9.55
CA ALA A 8 -10.85 -10.33 8.40
C ALA A 8 -10.60 -9.42 7.20
N ASN A 9 -10.52 -9.99 5.99
CA ASN A 9 -10.22 -9.28 4.74
C ASN A 9 -11.43 -8.59 4.10
N GLN A 10 -12.59 -8.58 4.76
CA GLN A 10 -13.81 -7.97 4.22
C GLN A 10 -13.65 -6.48 3.87
N PHE A 11 -12.73 -5.78 4.55
CA PHE A 11 -12.40 -4.39 4.23
C PHE A 11 -11.99 -4.17 2.76
N ALA A 12 -11.44 -5.18 2.10
CA ALA A 12 -11.01 -5.09 0.71
C ALA A 12 -12.18 -5.04 -0.29
N PHE A 13 -13.38 -5.38 0.16
CA PHE A 13 -14.62 -5.41 -0.62
C PHE A 13 -15.56 -4.25 -0.29
N GLU A 14 -15.16 -3.38 0.65
CA GLU A 14 -15.98 -2.22 1.04
C GLU A 14 -15.81 -1.08 0.02
N PRO A 15 -16.87 -0.73 -0.74
CA PRO A 15 -16.78 0.27 -1.81
C PRO A 15 -16.32 1.65 -1.33
N LYS A 16 -16.76 2.05 -0.14
CA LYS A 16 -16.39 3.35 0.46
C LYS A 16 -14.99 3.37 1.06
N GLY A 17 -14.30 2.23 1.10
CA GLY A 17 -13.07 2.07 1.85
C GLY A 17 -13.27 2.13 3.36
N THR A 18 -12.34 1.63 4.13
CA THR A 18 -12.39 1.63 5.59
C THR A 18 -11.00 1.78 6.20
N MET A 19 -10.94 2.38 7.39
CA MET A 19 -9.68 2.54 8.14
C MET A 19 -9.20 1.23 8.81
N VAL A 20 -10.05 0.19 8.89
CA VAL A 20 -9.78 -1.08 9.58
C VAL A 20 -8.48 -1.73 9.12
N LYS A 21 -8.19 -1.70 7.82
CA LYS A 21 -6.92 -2.22 7.28
C LYS A 21 -5.69 -1.64 7.99
N ARG A 22 -5.70 -0.35 8.32
CA ARG A 22 -4.57 0.32 8.98
C ARG A 22 -4.38 -0.14 10.42
N MET A 23 -5.43 -0.69 11.04
CA MET A 23 -5.40 -1.24 12.40
C MET A 23 -4.87 -2.67 12.44
N HIS A 24 -4.85 -3.39 11.31
CA HIS A 24 -4.40 -4.78 11.24
C HIS A 24 -2.90 -4.99 11.54
N GLY A 25 -2.10 -3.95 11.56
CA GLY A 25 -0.72 -4.00 12.06
C GLY A 25 -0.63 -3.79 13.57
N GLY A 26 -1.36 -2.81 14.09
CA GLY A 26 -1.30 -2.42 15.51
C GLY A 26 -2.04 -3.36 16.45
N ILE A 27 -3.24 -3.80 16.10
CA ILE A 27 -4.05 -4.69 16.95
C ILE A 27 -3.34 -6.03 17.24
N PRO A 28 -2.81 -6.76 16.25
CA PRO A 28 -2.07 -7.98 16.51
C PRO A 28 -0.81 -7.75 17.37
N ALA A 29 -0.10 -6.65 17.18
CA ALA A 29 1.05 -6.28 17.98
C ALA A 29 0.66 -6.06 19.45
N GLN A 30 -0.41 -5.30 19.70
CA GLN A 30 -0.97 -5.10 21.04
C GLN A 30 -1.39 -6.43 21.68
N ASN A 31 -2.09 -7.28 20.92
CA ASN A 31 -2.53 -8.60 21.38
C ASN A 31 -1.33 -9.50 21.72
N GLY A 32 -0.25 -9.44 20.97
CA GLY A 32 1.00 -10.16 21.23
C GLY A 32 1.64 -9.75 22.56
N ILE A 33 1.74 -8.45 22.83
CA ILE A 33 2.26 -7.90 24.09
C ILE A 33 1.35 -8.34 25.25
N THR A 34 0.04 -8.19 25.11
CA THR A 34 -0.93 -8.61 26.14
C THR A 34 -0.81 -10.12 26.44
N ALA A 35 -0.67 -10.95 25.42
CA ALA A 35 -0.49 -12.40 25.59
C ALA A 35 0.81 -12.75 26.32
N ALA A 36 1.91 -12.02 26.03
CA ALA A 36 3.18 -12.18 26.74
C ALA A 36 3.05 -11.81 28.22
N GLN A 37 2.41 -10.69 28.53
CA GLN A 37 2.16 -10.25 29.91
C GLN A 37 1.27 -11.24 30.68
N LEU A 38 0.25 -11.80 30.04
CA LEU A 38 -0.61 -12.83 30.64
C LEU A 38 0.19 -14.11 30.93
N ALA A 39 1.08 -14.53 30.04
CA ALA A 39 1.95 -15.69 30.26
C ALA A 39 2.94 -15.47 31.42
N ASP A 40 3.49 -14.26 31.54
CA ASP A 40 4.42 -13.86 32.60
C ASP A 40 3.79 -14.00 34.02
N ILE A 41 2.50 -13.71 34.13
CA ILE A 41 1.74 -13.89 35.39
C ILE A 41 1.13 -15.29 35.54
N GLY A 42 1.47 -16.27 34.68
CA GLY A 42 1.10 -17.66 34.80
C GLY A 42 -0.19 -18.08 34.09
N VAL A 43 -0.74 -17.28 33.19
CA VAL A 43 -1.90 -17.70 32.37
C VAL A 43 -1.43 -18.71 31.31
N GLU A 44 -1.97 -19.91 31.36
CA GLU A 44 -1.65 -21.01 30.45
C GLU A 44 -2.59 -21.01 29.22
N GLY A 45 -2.07 -21.48 28.09
CA GLY A 45 -2.80 -21.68 26.84
C GLY A 45 -2.77 -23.17 26.42
N PRO A 46 -3.56 -23.56 25.41
CA PRO A 46 -3.54 -24.92 24.89
C PRO A 46 -2.18 -25.25 24.24
N ILE A 47 -1.69 -26.47 24.49
CA ILE A 47 -0.41 -26.92 23.91
C ILE A 47 -0.49 -27.00 22.38
N GLU A 48 -1.58 -27.57 21.85
CA GLU A 48 -1.79 -27.74 20.40
C GLU A 48 -2.52 -26.54 19.77
N ALA A 49 -2.14 -25.33 20.17
CA ALA A 49 -2.83 -24.10 19.71
C ALA A 49 -2.72 -23.85 18.21
N LEU A 50 -1.68 -24.36 17.54
CA LEU A 50 -1.48 -24.23 16.09
C LEU A 50 -2.15 -25.37 15.32
N GLU A 51 -1.76 -26.61 15.61
CA GLU A 51 -2.06 -27.81 14.81
C GLU A 51 -3.25 -28.63 15.33
N GLY A 52 -3.75 -28.37 16.53
CA GLY A 52 -4.90 -29.08 17.09
C GLY A 52 -6.15 -28.99 16.23
N GLY A 53 -7.09 -29.93 16.36
CA GLY A 53 -8.30 -30.01 15.56
C GLY A 53 -9.20 -28.75 15.58
N PHE A 54 -9.03 -27.88 16.58
CA PHE A 54 -9.63 -26.53 16.68
C PHE A 54 -8.53 -25.45 16.76
N GLY A 55 -7.31 -25.77 16.34
CA GLY A 55 -6.17 -24.89 16.34
C GLY A 55 -6.19 -23.87 15.19
N PHE A 56 -5.21 -22.98 15.20
CA PHE A 56 -5.12 -21.85 14.27
C PHE A 56 -5.14 -22.30 12.80
N PHE A 57 -4.39 -23.34 12.44
CA PHE A 57 -4.33 -23.84 11.07
C PHE A 57 -5.67 -24.36 10.56
N HIS A 58 -6.45 -25.04 11.41
CA HIS A 58 -7.76 -25.53 11.05
C HIS A 58 -8.80 -24.43 10.86
N LEU A 59 -8.71 -23.36 11.67
CA LEU A 59 -9.67 -22.26 11.63
C LEU A 59 -9.39 -21.26 10.49
N PHE A 60 -8.13 -21.04 10.16
CA PHE A 60 -7.72 -19.96 9.24
C PHE A 60 -6.99 -20.43 7.98
N GLY A 61 -6.53 -21.68 7.92
CA GLY A 61 -5.81 -22.24 6.79
C GLY A 61 -6.68 -23.12 5.91
N LEU A 62 -6.68 -22.87 4.58
CA LEU A 62 -7.30 -23.79 3.61
C LEU A 62 -6.36 -24.93 3.25
N ASP A 63 -5.06 -24.67 3.19
CA ASP A 63 -3.98 -25.62 2.91
C ASP A 63 -2.77 -25.24 3.76
N PRO A 64 -2.80 -25.53 5.08
CA PRO A 64 -1.73 -25.15 5.99
C PRO A 64 -0.46 -25.95 5.70
N LYS A 65 0.70 -25.29 5.78
CA LYS A 65 2.04 -25.86 5.60
C LYS A 65 2.89 -25.62 6.82
N PRO A 66 2.67 -26.37 7.91
CA PRO A 66 3.37 -26.19 9.19
C PRO A 66 4.89 -26.31 9.07
N GLU A 67 5.37 -27.12 8.12
CA GLU A 67 6.80 -27.32 7.84
C GLU A 67 7.53 -26.02 7.48
N LEU A 68 6.82 -25.01 6.94
CA LEU A 68 7.40 -23.72 6.63
C LEU A 68 7.74 -22.87 7.87
N LEU A 69 7.23 -23.24 9.05
CA LEU A 69 7.55 -22.55 10.30
C LEU A 69 8.88 -22.98 10.90
N SER A 70 9.39 -24.16 10.51
CA SER A 70 10.62 -24.74 11.04
C SER A 70 11.83 -24.50 10.13
N LYS A 71 11.96 -23.29 9.57
CA LYS A 71 13.12 -22.91 8.79
C LYS A 71 14.40 -23.01 9.63
N SER A 72 15.47 -23.53 9.03
CA SER A 72 16.76 -23.61 9.70
C SER A 72 17.37 -22.20 9.86
N ALA A 73 18.21 -22.04 10.89
CA ALA A 73 18.93 -20.77 11.10
C ALA A 73 19.88 -20.37 9.92
N ASN A 74 20.10 -21.30 8.98
CA ASN A 74 20.93 -21.06 7.80
C ASN A 74 20.13 -20.60 6.56
N GLU A 75 18.80 -20.55 6.66
CA GLU A 75 17.96 -20.05 5.57
C GLU A 75 17.81 -18.53 5.66
N ALA A 76 17.68 -17.89 4.51
CA ALA A 76 17.49 -16.44 4.45
C ALA A 76 16.20 -16.03 5.18
N PHE A 77 16.26 -14.96 5.96
CA PHE A 77 15.09 -14.43 6.65
C PHE A 77 14.05 -13.90 5.64
N GLU A 78 12.78 -14.08 5.97
CA GLU A 78 11.66 -13.61 5.13
C GLU A 78 11.65 -12.08 4.91
N VAL A 79 12.37 -11.32 5.74
CA VAL A 79 12.53 -9.88 5.54
C VAL A 79 13.15 -9.54 4.17
N HIS A 80 13.95 -10.45 3.59
CA HIS A 80 14.50 -10.29 2.24
C HIS A 80 13.46 -10.44 1.14
N ASN A 81 12.30 -11.03 1.45
CA ASN A 81 11.19 -11.26 0.53
C ASN A 81 10.09 -10.20 0.63
N ILE A 82 10.27 -9.15 1.43
CA ILE A 82 9.28 -8.07 1.52
C ILE A 82 9.36 -7.11 0.34
N SER A 83 8.22 -6.51 0.00
CA SER A 83 8.15 -5.46 -1.01
C SER A 83 8.05 -4.08 -0.35
N ILE A 84 8.80 -3.12 -0.87
CA ILE A 84 8.69 -1.71 -0.49
C ILE A 84 7.83 -1.01 -1.53
N LYS A 85 6.69 -0.46 -1.12
CA LYS A 85 5.77 0.23 -2.03
C LYS A 85 6.35 1.56 -2.52
N PRO A 86 6.58 1.76 -3.82
CA PRO A 86 6.93 3.08 -4.35
C PRO A 86 5.74 4.05 -4.41
N TYR A 87 4.50 3.55 -4.48
CA TYR A 87 3.30 4.35 -4.72
C TYR A 87 2.30 4.25 -3.56
N SER A 88 1.54 5.32 -3.31
CA SER A 88 0.54 5.43 -2.22
C SER A 88 -0.81 4.80 -2.56
N CYS A 89 -0.82 3.60 -3.15
CA CYS A 89 -2.06 2.93 -3.53
C CYS A 89 -2.04 1.42 -3.27
N CYS A 90 -3.09 0.73 -3.68
CA CYS A 90 -3.18 -0.72 -3.60
C CYS A 90 -2.08 -1.39 -4.44
N ARG A 91 -1.39 -2.39 -3.83
CA ARG A 91 -0.29 -3.12 -4.45
C ARG A 91 -0.66 -3.75 -5.81
N LYS A 92 -1.93 -4.14 -6.00
CA LYS A 92 -2.43 -4.71 -7.26
C LYS A 92 -2.23 -3.80 -8.48
N PHE A 93 -2.07 -2.49 -8.26
CA PHE A 93 -1.95 -1.48 -9.32
C PHE A 93 -0.58 -0.84 -9.43
N HIS A 94 0.43 -1.35 -8.73
CA HIS A 94 1.79 -0.80 -8.88
C HIS A 94 2.37 -1.08 -10.26
N SER A 95 2.18 -2.29 -10.79
CA SER A 95 2.58 -2.63 -12.16
C SER A 95 1.78 -1.87 -13.22
N LEU A 96 0.51 -1.49 -12.93
CA LEU A 96 -0.25 -0.58 -13.77
C LEU A 96 0.41 0.81 -13.85
N ILE A 97 0.86 1.35 -12.71
CA ILE A 97 1.56 2.65 -12.69
C ILE A 97 2.87 2.59 -13.48
N ASP A 98 3.64 1.52 -13.32
CA ASP A 98 4.84 1.31 -14.11
C ASP A 98 4.52 1.19 -15.61
N ALA A 99 3.48 0.44 -16.00
CA ALA A 99 3.03 0.31 -17.38
C ALA A 99 2.52 1.64 -17.99
N LEU A 100 1.84 2.48 -17.18
CA LEU A 100 1.47 3.83 -17.60
C LEU A 100 2.72 4.68 -17.88
N GLY A 101 3.76 4.57 -17.06
CA GLY A 101 5.04 5.23 -17.30
C GLY A 101 5.65 4.82 -18.63
N ASP A 102 5.69 3.51 -18.92
CA ASP A 102 6.24 2.97 -20.17
C ASP A 102 5.40 3.41 -21.39
N ALA A 103 4.07 3.36 -21.29
CA ALA A 103 3.18 3.74 -22.40
C ALA A 103 3.17 5.26 -22.70
N THR A 104 3.58 6.08 -21.71
CA THR A 104 3.60 7.55 -21.81
C THR A 104 5.00 8.15 -21.91
N ASP A 105 6.01 7.35 -22.21
CA ASP A 105 7.42 7.78 -22.30
C ASP A 105 7.88 8.53 -21.03
N GLY A 106 7.64 7.94 -19.86
CA GLY A 106 7.99 8.52 -18.58
C GLY A 106 7.06 9.66 -18.14
N PHE A 107 5.77 9.56 -18.46
CA PHE A 107 4.73 10.57 -18.15
C PHE A 107 4.90 11.91 -18.89
N THR A 108 5.53 11.89 -20.06
CA THR A 108 5.74 13.10 -20.90
C THR A 108 4.69 13.28 -22.00
N LEU A 109 3.85 12.26 -22.25
CA LEU A 109 2.83 12.29 -23.27
C LEU A 109 1.76 13.35 -22.96
N ASP A 110 1.35 14.08 -24.01
CA ASP A 110 0.21 15.00 -23.93
C ASP A 110 -1.09 14.20 -23.73
N LEU A 111 -1.71 14.36 -22.55
CA LEU A 111 -2.89 13.61 -22.11
C LEU A 111 -4.15 13.96 -22.92
N ASP A 112 -4.20 15.13 -23.55
CA ASP A 112 -5.32 15.55 -24.40
C ASP A 112 -5.35 14.76 -25.71
N THR A 113 -4.27 14.09 -26.07
CA THR A 113 -4.22 13.19 -27.23
C THR A 113 -4.84 11.82 -26.99
N ILE A 114 -5.12 11.45 -25.73
CA ILE A 114 -5.67 10.15 -25.35
C ILE A 114 -7.20 10.21 -25.38
N ALA A 115 -7.80 9.40 -26.24
CA ALA A 115 -9.26 9.26 -26.31
C ALA A 115 -9.82 8.28 -25.25
N ARG A 116 -9.11 7.17 -25.00
CA ARG A 116 -9.54 6.10 -24.10
C ARG A 116 -8.32 5.36 -23.55
N ILE A 117 -8.47 4.83 -22.34
CA ILE A 117 -7.46 4.04 -21.64
C ILE A 117 -8.07 2.68 -21.27
N THR A 118 -7.57 1.60 -21.83
CA THR A 118 -7.97 0.24 -21.47
C THR A 118 -6.94 -0.35 -20.52
N VAL A 119 -7.39 -0.78 -19.34
CA VAL A 119 -6.56 -1.47 -18.35
C VAL A 119 -6.98 -2.92 -18.28
N LYS A 120 -6.08 -3.84 -18.63
CA LYS A 120 -6.28 -5.27 -18.54
C LYS A 120 -5.58 -5.80 -17.30
N SER A 121 -6.33 -6.49 -16.44
CA SER A 121 -5.88 -6.94 -15.12
C SER A 121 -6.43 -8.32 -14.76
N PRO A 122 -5.82 -9.01 -13.77
CA PRO A 122 -6.39 -10.23 -13.22
C PRO A 122 -7.80 -10.02 -12.63
N LYS A 123 -8.60 -11.08 -12.59
CA LYS A 123 -9.97 -11.08 -12.06
C LYS A 123 -10.07 -10.46 -10.65
N THR A 124 -9.08 -10.71 -9.79
CA THR A 124 -9.04 -10.17 -8.42
C THR A 124 -8.89 -8.65 -8.35
N ALA A 125 -8.45 -8.00 -9.42
CA ALA A 125 -8.35 -6.55 -9.52
C ALA A 125 -9.61 -5.94 -10.16
N ILE A 126 -10.19 -6.62 -11.15
CA ILE A 126 -11.39 -6.16 -11.87
C ILE A 126 -12.68 -6.32 -11.04
N GLY A 127 -12.80 -7.40 -10.27
CA GLY A 127 -13.97 -7.65 -9.42
C GLY A 127 -14.12 -6.70 -8.23
N GLN A 128 -13.14 -5.84 -7.98
CA GLN A 128 -13.06 -4.90 -6.88
C GLN A 128 -12.48 -3.58 -7.41
N HIS A 129 -12.52 -2.52 -6.60
CA HIS A 129 -11.70 -1.34 -6.84
C HIS A 129 -12.01 -0.58 -8.15
N GLN A 130 -13.27 -0.50 -8.56
CA GLN A 130 -13.70 0.19 -9.78
C GLN A 130 -14.41 1.53 -9.53
N MET A 131 -14.31 2.08 -8.33
CA MET A 131 -14.97 3.33 -7.97
C MET A 131 -14.39 4.51 -8.74
N ARG A 132 -15.22 5.24 -9.49
CA ARG A 132 -14.78 6.38 -10.31
C ARG A 132 -14.77 7.70 -9.54
N ARG A 133 -15.57 7.80 -8.50
CA ARG A 133 -15.72 8.99 -7.65
C ARG A 133 -15.57 8.55 -6.20
N PRO A 134 -14.31 8.41 -5.72
CA PRO A 134 -14.06 8.03 -4.34
C PRO A 134 -14.47 9.16 -3.40
N ASP A 135 -15.04 8.79 -2.24
CA ASP A 135 -15.45 9.70 -1.17
C ASP A 135 -14.53 9.62 0.05
N SER A 136 -13.49 8.83 -0.02
CA SER A 136 -12.50 8.69 1.04
C SER A 136 -11.10 8.42 0.49
N VAL A 137 -10.07 8.76 1.26
CA VAL A 137 -8.66 8.47 0.93
C VAL A 137 -8.45 6.98 0.63
N MET A 138 -9.05 6.10 1.44
CA MET A 138 -8.93 4.65 1.23
C MET A 138 -9.62 4.20 -0.06
N ALA A 139 -10.80 4.73 -0.38
CA ALA A 139 -11.50 4.44 -1.63
C ALA A 139 -10.67 4.90 -2.83
N ALA A 140 -10.07 6.09 -2.78
CA ALA A 140 -9.18 6.63 -3.82
C ALA A 140 -7.94 5.74 -4.02
N GLN A 141 -7.26 5.34 -2.93
CA GLN A 141 -6.07 4.48 -2.96
C GLN A 141 -6.34 3.06 -3.46
N TYR A 142 -7.60 2.64 -3.48
CA TYR A 142 -8.05 1.33 -3.96
C TYR A 142 -8.71 1.39 -5.32
N SER A 143 -9.12 2.55 -5.79
CA SER A 143 -9.81 2.69 -7.08
C SER A 143 -8.83 2.65 -8.25
N MET A 144 -8.93 1.65 -9.12
CA MET A 144 -8.09 1.56 -10.31
C MET A 144 -8.28 2.76 -11.24
N PRO A 145 -9.52 3.19 -11.61
CA PRO A 145 -9.69 4.36 -12.46
C PRO A 145 -9.11 5.64 -11.84
N TYR A 146 -9.30 5.83 -10.52
CA TYR A 146 -8.76 7.01 -9.84
C TYR A 146 -7.23 6.99 -9.75
N ILE A 147 -6.62 5.82 -9.53
CA ILE A 147 -5.16 5.64 -9.55
C ILE A 147 -4.59 6.03 -10.91
N VAL A 148 -5.22 5.59 -12.01
CA VAL A 148 -4.83 6.00 -13.37
C VAL A 148 -4.92 7.51 -13.53
N GLY A 149 -6.06 8.09 -13.15
CA GLY A 149 -6.30 9.54 -13.22
C GLY A 149 -5.28 10.35 -12.43
N ALA A 150 -5.09 10.03 -11.16
CA ALA A 150 -4.14 10.72 -10.29
C ALA A 150 -2.69 10.58 -10.77
N THR A 151 -2.30 9.38 -11.23
CA THR A 151 -0.96 9.10 -11.74
C THR A 151 -0.65 9.88 -13.01
N LEU A 152 -1.57 9.91 -13.97
CA LEU A 152 -1.35 10.64 -15.22
C LEU A 152 -1.42 12.15 -15.01
N ALA A 153 -2.33 12.64 -14.15
CA ALA A 153 -2.49 14.09 -13.92
C ALA A 153 -1.31 14.72 -13.15
N TYR A 154 -0.70 13.98 -12.22
CA TYR A 154 0.24 14.55 -11.26
C TYR A 154 1.56 13.78 -11.12
N GLY A 155 1.69 12.66 -11.80
CA GLY A 155 2.84 11.77 -11.70
C GLY A 155 2.71 10.74 -10.56
N PRO A 156 3.54 9.67 -10.60
CA PRO A 156 3.41 8.51 -9.73
C PRO A 156 3.83 8.78 -8.28
N THR A 157 4.59 9.84 -8.03
CA THR A 157 5.14 10.19 -6.71
C THR A 157 4.39 11.32 -6.01
N ARG A 158 3.27 11.77 -6.57
CA ARG A 158 2.38 12.73 -5.92
C ARG A 158 1.52 12.01 -4.88
N TYR A 159 2.10 11.76 -3.70
CA TYR A 159 1.51 10.92 -2.66
C TYR A 159 0.22 11.48 -2.08
N ASP A 160 0.05 12.80 -2.06
CA ASP A 160 -1.14 13.51 -1.59
C ASP A 160 -2.28 13.58 -2.62
N ALA A 161 -2.08 13.14 -3.88
CA ALA A 161 -3.12 13.14 -4.91
C ALA A 161 -4.33 12.22 -4.58
N PHE A 162 -4.25 11.45 -3.50
CA PHE A 162 -5.32 10.60 -2.97
C PHE A 162 -6.10 11.27 -1.82
N ASP A 163 -5.69 12.46 -1.38
CA ASP A 163 -6.36 13.19 -0.31
C ASP A 163 -7.70 13.77 -0.80
N VAL A 164 -8.60 14.01 0.16
CA VAL A 164 -9.96 14.49 -0.13
C VAL A 164 -10.02 15.76 -0.96
N ASN A 165 -8.99 16.60 -0.88
CA ASN A 165 -8.89 17.84 -1.66
C ASN A 165 -8.75 17.62 -3.17
N TYR A 166 -8.42 16.40 -3.61
CA TYR A 166 -8.26 16.02 -5.02
C TYR A 166 -9.43 15.21 -5.56
N HIS A 167 -10.41 14.82 -4.72
CA HIS A 167 -11.49 13.94 -5.15
C HIS A 167 -12.38 14.56 -6.23
N ASP A 168 -12.50 15.89 -6.24
CA ASP A 168 -13.24 16.67 -7.25
C ASP A 168 -12.34 17.36 -8.28
N ASP A 169 -11.06 17.01 -8.31
CA ASP A 169 -10.12 17.59 -9.27
C ASP A 169 -10.46 17.16 -10.71
N LYS A 170 -10.82 18.14 -11.57
CA LYS A 170 -11.23 17.89 -12.95
C LYS A 170 -10.15 17.22 -13.78
N ARG A 171 -8.86 17.52 -13.56
CA ARG A 171 -7.76 16.91 -14.31
C ARG A 171 -7.71 15.40 -14.05
N ILE A 172 -7.94 14.98 -12.81
CA ILE A 172 -8.04 13.56 -12.43
C ILE A 172 -9.31 12.96 -13.03
N LEU A 173 -10.46 13.61 -12.81
CA LEU A 173 -11.76 13.06 -13.15
C LEU A 173 -11.98 12.94 -14.67
N ASP A 174 -11.45 13.87 -15.47
CA ASP A 174 -11.49 13.80 -16.94
C ASP A 174 -10.73 12.57 -17.48
N ILE A 175 -9.64 12.18 -16.82
CA ILE A 175 -8.90 10.96 -17.17
C ILE A 175 -9.66 9.73 -16.67
N VAL A 176 -10.17 9.75 -15.44
CA VAL A 176 -10.98 8.67 -14.85
C VAL A 176 -12.13 8.25 -15.77
N ASP A 177 -12.78 9.23 -16.43
CA ASP A 177 -13.93 8.96 -17.32
C ASP A 177 -13.53 8.24 -18.61
N ARG A 178 -12.26 8.30 -19.01
CA ARG A 178 -11.69 7.60 -20.18
C ARG A 178 -11.19 6.18 -19.85
N VAL A 179 -11.17 5.77 -18.57
CA VAL A 179 -10.64 4.47 -18.16
C VAL A 179 -11.68 3.37 -18.32
N GLU A 180 -11.30 2.30 -18.97
CA GLU A 180 -12.05 1.05 -19.08
C GLU A 180 -11.24 -0.10 -18.49
N ALA A 181 -11.89 -0.93 -17.67
CA ALA A 181 -11.27 -2.05 -17.00
C ALA A 181 -11.71 -3.36 -17.65
N GLU A 182 -10.76 -4.19 -18.05
CA GLU A 182 -10.99 -5.48 -18.67
C GLU A 182 -10.30 -6.60 -17.91
N HIS A 183 -11.01 -7.74 -17.75
CA HIS A 183 -10.40 -8.94 -17.22
C HIS A 183 -9.56 -9.63 -18.31
N ASP A 184 -8.32 -9.91 -17.96
CA ASP A 184 -7.42 -10.70 -18.80
C ASP A 184 -7.12 -12.04 -18.09
N ALA A 185 -7.68 -13.12 -18.62
CA ALA A 185 -7.57 -14.45 -18.04
C ALA A 185 -6.13 -15.01 -18.07
N GLU A 186 -5.28 -14.55 -19.01
CA GLU A 186 -3.87 -14.96 -19.04
C GLU A 186 -3.11 -14.45 -17.80
N LEU A 187 -3.50 -13.29 -17.29
CA LEU A 187 -2.86 -12.67 -16.13
C LEU A 187 -3.23 -13.37 -14.81
N ASP A 188 -4.34 -14.11 -14.76
CA ASP A 188 -4.75 -14.83 -13.54
C ASP A 188 -3.74 -15.90 -13.12
N ALA A 189 -3.02 -16.51 -14.07
CA ALA A 189 -2.03 -17.55 -13.80
C ALA A 189 -0.85 -17.08 -12.94
N PHE A 190 -0.60 -15.78 -12.87
CA PHE A 190 0.53 -15.20 -12.13
C PHE A 190 0.16 -14.80 -10.69
N VAL A 191 -1.13 -14.73 -10.38
CA VAL A 191 -1.62 -14.34 -9.03
C VAL A 191 -1.58 -15.55 -8.09
N PRO A 192 -1.16 -15.41 -6.84
CA PRO A 192 -0.78 -14.18 -6.12
C PRO A 192 0.72 -13.81 -6.19
N ALA A 193 1.56 -14.62 -6.83
CA ALA A 193 3.01 -14.43 -6.85
C ALA A 193 3.41 -13.09 -7.48
N LYS A 194 2.69 -12.71 -8.55
CA LYS A 194 2.82 -11.41 -9.24
C LYS A 194 1.46 -10.74 -9.37
N MET A 195 1.47 -9.44 -9.62
CA MET A 195 0.26 -8.65 -9.89
C MET A 195 0.44 -7.91 -11.22
N PRO A 196 0.35 -8.62 -12.35
CA PRO A 196 0.57 -8.04 -13.67
C PRO A 196 -0.57 -7.12 -14.09
N ASN A 197 -0.22 -6.13 -14.93
CA ASN A 197 -1.18 -5.27 -15.60
C ASN A 197 -0.71 -4.93 -17.01
N ARG A 198 -1.66 -4.80 -17.95
CA ARG A 198 -1.47 -4.26 -19.29
C ARG A 198 -2.24 -2.96 -19.43
N VAL A 199 -1.71 -2.01 -20.17
CA VAL A 199 -2.39 -0.76 -20.50
C VAL A 199 -2.36 -0.53 -22.00
N GLU A 200 -3.48 -0.04 -22.55
CA GLU A 200 -3.60 0.41 -23.93
C GLU A 200 -4.13 1.85 -23.93
N LEU A 201 -3.36 2.76 -24.49
CA LEU A 201 -3.73 4.15 -24.68
C LEU A 201 -4.21 4.32 -26.11
N HIS A 202 -5.50 4.51 -26.33
CA HIS A 202 -6.11 4.73 -27.63
C HIS A 202 -6.13 6.23 -27.91
N MET A 203 -5.40 6.64 -28.93
CA MET A 203 -5.21 8.05 -29.27
C MET A 203 -6.32 8.57 -30.18
N HIS A 204 -6.62 9.88 -30.13
CA HIS A 204 -7.59 10.51 -31.03
C HIS A 204 -7.24 10.39 -32.53
N ASN A 205 -5.96 10.22 -32.87
CA ASN A 205 -5.51 9.99 -34.25
C ASN A 205 -5.66 8.53 -34.73
N GLY A 206 -6.26 7.65 -33.91
CA GLY A 206 -6.48 6.24 -34.20
C GLY A 206 -5.28 5.32 -33.90
N SER A 207 -4.14 5.84 -33.47
CA SER A 207 -3.01 5.00 -33.01
C SER A 207 -3.26 4.48 -31.59
N THR A 208 -2.56 3.39 -31.24
CA THR A 208 -2.58 2.82 -29.90
C THR A 208 -1.16 2.66 -29.39
N ARG A 209 -0.92 3.05 -28.14
CA ARG A 209 0.30 2.74 -27.39
C ARG A 209 -0.04 1.72 -26.33
N SER A 210 0.83 0.75 -26.10
CA SER A 210 0.60 -0.29 -25.09
C SER A 210 1.86 -0.59 -24.32
N ALA A 211 1.67 -0.99 -23.06
CA ALA A 211 2.74 -1.52 -22.23
C ALA A 211 2.19 -2.61 -21.30
N GLU A 212 3.08 -3.51 -20.90
CA GLU A 212 2.80 -4.57 -19.95
C GLU A 212 3.90 -4.63 -18.92
N VAL A 213 3.52 -4.71 -17.63
CA VAL A 213 4.44 -4.94 -16.53
C VAL A 213 3.96 -6.12 -15.71
N MET A 214 4.76 -7.19 -15.68
CA MET A 214 4.44 -8.41 -14.97
C MET A 214 4.68 -8.31 -13.47
N ASP A 215 5.68 -7.56 -13.06
CA ASP A 215 6.02 -7.33 -11.66
C ASP A 215 6.58 -5.92 -11.47
N SER A 216 6.01 -5.18 -10.54
CA SER A 216 6.31 -3.76 -10.36
C SER A 216 7.62 -3.51 -9.63
N ARG A 217 8.12 -2.29 -9.74
CA ARG A 217 9.21 -1.80 -8.88
C ARG A 217 8.86 -1.93 -7.39
N GLY A 218 9.90 -2.12 -6.57
CA GLY A 218 9.79 -2.28 -5.13
C GLY A 218 9.54 -3.71 -4.67
N THR A 219 9.54 -4.70 -5.57
CA THR A 219 9.54 -6.14 -5.23
C THR A 219 10.97 -6.63 -4.97
N PRO A 220 11.15 -7.81 -4.37
CA PRO A 220 12.46 -8.42 -4.23
C PRO A 220 13.20 -8.66 -5.57
N VAL A 221 12.44 -8.86 -6.66
CA VAL A 221 12.97 -9.06 -8.02
C VAL A 221 13.37 -7.74 -8.67
N HIS A 222 12.64 -6.67 -8.37
CA HIS A 222 12.88 -5.30 -8.86
C HIS A 222 12.95 -4.32 -7.68
N PRO A 223 13.98 -4.41 -6.82
CA PRO A 223 14.06 -3.63 -5.59
C PRO A 223 14.20 -2.13 -5.88
N LEU A 224 13.69 -1.30 -4.98
CA LEU A 224 14.05 0.11 -4.99
C LEU A 224 15.51 0.27 -4.58
N SER A 225 16.20 1.20 -5.22
CA SER A 225 17.50 1.66 -4.74
C SER A 225 17.35 2.39 -3.41
N THR A 226 18.44 2.51 -2.66
CA THR A 226 18.48 3.33 -1.44
C THR A 226 18.04 4.76 -1.74
N ASP A 227 18.51 5.35 -2.83
CA ASP A 227 18.11 6.70 -3.25
C ASP A 227 16.59 6.80 -3.50
N GLY A 228 15.99 5.79 -4.15
CA GLY A 228 14.54 5.76 -4.37
C GLY A 228 13.73 5.66 -3.07
N VAL A 229 14.25 4.95 -2.06
CA VAL A 229 13.65 4.92 -0.72
C VAL A 229 13.77 6.29 -0.04
N LEU A 230 14.94 6.93 -0.13
CA LEU A 230 15.19 8.25 0.46
C LEU A 230 14.37 9.34 -0.23
N GLU A 231 14.21 9.32 -1.54
CA GLU A 231 13.33 10.24 -2.28
C GLU A 231 11.89 10.13 -1.78
N LYS A 232 11.39 8.90 -1.63
CA LYS A 232 10.05 8.67 -1.08
C LYS A 232 9.95 9.18 0.36
N ALA A 233 10.93 8.87 1.21
CA ALA A 233 10.95 9.34 2.60
C ALA A 233 10.92 10.88 2.66
N ARG A 234 11.76 11.54 1.86
CA ARG A 234 11.81 13.01 1.78
C ARG A 234 10.46 13.59 1.37
N ALA A 235 9.86 13.06 0.30
CA ALA A 235 8.57 13.55 -0.18
C ALA A 235 7.45 13.39 0.86
N LEU A 236 7.43 12.29 1.61
CA LEU A 236 6.44 12.05 2.67
C LEU A 236 6.70 12.90 3.91
N CYS A 237 7.96 13.02 4.35
CA CYS A 237 8.33 13.83 5.49
C CYS A 237 7.97 15.31 5.28
N GLN A 238 8.24 15.86 4.10
CA GLN A 238 7.93 17.24 3.74
C GLN A 238 6.42 17.57 3.82
N THR A 239 5.54 16.60 3.66
CA THR A 239 4.08 16.81 3.82
C THR A 239 3.66 16.95 5.28
N VAL A 240 4.43 16.39 6.22
CA VAL A 240 4.14 16.38 7.66
C VAL A 240 4.88 17.49 8.38
N ASP A 241 6.19 17.53 8.18
CA ASP A 241 7.09 18.52 8.77
C ASP A 241 8.25 18.79 7.79
N PRO A 242 8.28 19.98 7.15
CA PRO A 242 9.35 20.33 6.22
C PRO A 242 10.71 20.51 6.91
N ASP A 243 10.74 20.69 8.23
CA ASP A 243 11.94 20.90 9.02
C ASP A 243 12.53 19.58 9.58
N ILE A 244 11.95 18.43 9.25
CA ILE A 244 12.46 17.14 9.72
C ILE A 244 13.87 16.87 9.17
N ASP A 245 14.80 16.55 10.07
CA ASP A 245 16.18 16.20 9.69
C ASP A 245 16.27 14.74 9.23
N LEU A 246 15.94 14.54 7.96
CA LEU A 246 16.01 13.20 7.34
C LEU A 246 17.45 12.66 7.34
N ASN A 247 18.48 13.51 7.25
CA ASN A 247 19.86 13.06 7.24
C ASN A 247 20.27 12.53 8.61
N ALA A 248 19.86 13.20 9.70
CA ALA A 248 20.08 12.69 11.05
C ALA A 248 19.41 11.34 11.26
N ILE A 249 18.14 11.18 10.78
CA ILE A 249 17.43 9.89 10.84
C ILE A 249 18.19 8.79 10.09
N VAL A 250 18.62 9.04 8.85
CA VAL A 250 19.37 8.08 8.02
C VAL A 250 20.67 7.69 8.70
N ASN A 251 21.47 8.66 9.17
CA ASN A 251 22.73 8.41 9.85
C ASN A 251 22.54 7.57 11.12
N THR A 252 21.48 7.83 11.90
CA THR A 252 21.17 7.02 13.09
C THR A 252 20.77 5.60 12.71
N ILE A 253 20.00 5.42 11.64
CA ILE A 253 19.64 4.08 11.13
C ILE A 253 20.90 3.32 10.65
N ASP A 254 21.77 3.96 9.91
CA ASP A 254 23.02 3.34 9.41
C ASP A 254 23.97 2.93 10.55
N GLN A 255 23.93 3.66 11.68
CA GLN A 255 24.70 3.35 12.88
C GLN A 255 23.92 2.55 13.94
N PHE A 256 22.71 2.07 13.61
CA PHE A 256 21.79 1.50 14.60
C PHE A 256 22.36 0.28 15.35
N THR A 257 23.22 -0.51 14.72
CA THR A 257 23.90 -1.64 15.36
C THR A 257 24.87 -1.21 16.45
N ASN A 258 25.29 0.06 16.47
CA ASN A 258 26.19 0.67 17.45
C ASN A 258 25.44 1.60 18.42
N CYS A 259 24.11 1.67 18.33
CA CYS A 259 23.28 2.54 19.14
C CYS A 259 22.97 1.83 20.47
N ASP A 260 23.32 2.46 21.59
CA ASP A 260 23.06 1.93 22.92
C ASP A 260 21.66 2.26 23.43
N ASP A 261 21.00 3.28 22.86
CA ASP A 261 19.67 3.72 23.26
C ASP A 261 18.78 4.00 22.04
N VAL A 262 17.74 3.18 21.88
CA VAL A 262 16.73 3.35 20.81
C VAL A 262 16.03 4.72 20.84
N HIS A 263 16.05 5.42 21.97
CA HIS A 263 15.49 6.76 22.10
C HIS A 263 16.20 7.80 21.22
N GLU A 264 17.44 7.58 20.82
CA GLU A 264 18.11 8.42 19.84
C GLU A 264 17.33 8.48 18.52
N LEU A 265 16.92 7.31 17.99
CA LEU A 265 16.12 7.23 16.77
C LEU A 265 14.67 7.74 16.99
N THR A 266 14.02 7.29 18.06
CA THR A 266 12.62 7.66 18.29
C THR A 266 12.43 9.15 18.57
N THR A 267 13.42 9.82 19.15
CA THR A 267 13.41 11.27 19.33
C THR A 267 13.44 12.00 17.99
N LEU A 268 14.27 11.55 17.04
CA LEU A 268 14.32 12.13 15.68
C LEU A 268 13.02 11.92 14.90
N LEU A 269 12.30 10.81 15.18
CA LEU A 269 11.01 10.50 14.57
C LEU A 269 9.82 11.21 15.23
N THR A 270 10.04 11.90 16.36
CA THR A 270 8.99 12.66 17.01
C THR A 270 8.80 14.00 16.33
N VAL A 271 7.57 14.30 15.90
CA VAL A 271 7.19 15.54 15.23
C VAL A 271 6.45 16.45 16.22
N PRO A 272 7.13 17.40 16.88
CA PRO A 272 6.50 18.27 17.88
C PRO A 272 5.34 19.10 17.31
N SER A 273 5.43 19.46 16.02
CA SER A 273 4.37 20.16 15.31
C SER A 273 3.08 19.36 15.18
N PHE A 274 3.15 18.02 15.22
CA PHE A 274 1.97 17.16 15.15
C PHE A 274 1.11 17.27 16.42
N GLU A 275 1.73 17.19 17.60
CA GLU A 275 1.03 17.39 18.88
C GLU A 275 0.39 18.78 18.96
N LYS A 276 1.08 19.81 18.49
CA LYS A 276 0.57 21.17 18.45
C LYS A 276 -0.59 21.30 17.48
N LYS A 277 -0.48 20.71 16.28
CA LYS A 277 -1.56 20.69 15.27
C LYS A 277 -2.79 19.92 15.78
N MET A 278 -2.62 18.84 16.53
CA MET A 278 -3.71 18.10 17.17
C MET A 278 -4.39 18.96 18.27
N LYS A 279 -3.61 19.62 19.11
CA LYS A 279 -4.13 20.52 20.18
C LYS A 279 -4.82 21.76 19.62
N ASP A 280 -4.32 22.30 18.50
CA ASP A 280 -4.88 23.48 17.82
C ASP A 280 -6.09 23.15 16.93
N GLY A 281 -6.56 21.90 16.89
CA GLY A 281 -7.72 21.46 16.08
C GLY A 281 -7.50 21.54 14.57
N ARG A 282 -6.25 21.69 14.11
CA ARG A 282 -5.90 21.82 12.69
C ARG A 282 -5.90 20.46 11.96
N TYR A 283 -5.92 19.36 12.69
CA TYR A 283 -6.23 18.03 12.20
C TYR A 283 -7.71 17.74 12.51
N ARG A 284 -8.60 18.15 11.60
CA ARG A 284 -9.98 17.68 11.67
C ARG A 284 -10.01 16.24 11.16
N THR A 285 -10.51 15.33 11.96
CA THR A 285 -10.83 13.97 11.48
C THR A 285 -11.95 14.10 10.46
N THR A 286 -12.00 13.21 9.47
CA THR A 286 -13.06 13.15 8.46
C THR A 286 -14.48 13.11 9.07
N ALA A 287 -14.62 12.68 10.32
CA ALA A 287 -15.89 12.73 11.07
C ALA A 287 -16.30 14.15 11.50
N GLN A 288 -15.35 15.07 11.67
CA GLN A 288 -15.65 16.46 12.05
C GLN A 288 -15.94 17.37 10.85
N SER A 289 -15.44 17.04 9.67
CA SER A 289 -15.75 17.77 8.42
C SER A 289 -17.10 17.34 7.79
N ALA A 290 -17.68 16.23 8.21
CA ALA A 290 -18.98 15.75 7.75
C ALA A 290 -20.16 16.26 8.62
N ALA A 291 -19.89 17.00 9.68
CA ALA A 291 -20.89 17.52 10.63
C ALA A 291 -21.13 19.05 10.46
N GLU A 292 -20.45 19.71 9.55
CA GLU A 292 -20.68 21.07 9.06
C GLU A 292 -21.23 21.02 7.61
#